data_c436bc44d6df11b585c7e26de99b1f55
#
_entry.id   c436bc44d6df11b585c7e26de99b1f55
#
_cell.length_a   1.000
_cell.length_b   1.000
_cell.length_c   1.000
_cell.angle_alpha   90.00
_cell.angle_beta   90.00
_cell.angle_gamma   90.00
#
_symmetry.space_group_name_H-M   'P 1'
#
loop_
_entity.id
_entity.type
_entity.pdbx_description
1 polymer ?
#
loop_
_entity_poly.entity_id
_entity_poly.type
_entity_poly.pdbx_seq_one_letter_code
_entity_poly.pdbx_strand_id
1 'polypeptide(L)'
;LFHHFPELPEGQLTKNRAALVCEKSLCGFSKSLQAGDFLRLSHGELHSGGKERPSILADVFESTTAAIYLDSGDLEQAKKFILTFLAPAAKAQNVKPFKDYKTTLQEIIQQNPEEKLNYVVIGESGPDHDKHFTVEVHLNSNVIGKGGGRSKKEAEQQAAREALELMGY
;
A
#
# COMPACT_ATOMS: atom_id res chain seq x y z
N LEU A 1 -13.12 -1.05 5.05
CA LEU A 1 -12.29 0.06 4.56
C LEU A 1 -13.16 1.14 3.91
N PHE A 2 -13.97 0.79 2.91
CA PHE A 2 -14.81 1.75 2.17
C PHE A 2 -15.62 2.70 3.08
N HIS A 3 -16.34 2.18 4.07
CA HIS A 3 -17.10 3.01 5.01
C HIS A 3 -16.26 3.84 5.99
N HIS A 4 -15.01 3.47 6.22
CA HIS A 4 -14.11 4.20 7.12
C HIS A 4 -13.26 5.24 6.41
N PHE A 5 -13.09 5.10 5.10
CA PHE A 5 -12.25 5.96 4.27
C PHE A 5 -12.97 6.30 2.95
N PRO A 6 -14.13 7.00 3.02
CA PRO A 6 -14.94 7.28 1.85
C PRO A 6 -14.25 8.17 0.80
N GLU A 7 -13.28 8.98 1.23
CA GLU A 7 -12.50 9.87 0.35
C GLU A 7 -11.38 9.14 -0.41
N LEU A 8 -11.09 7.88 -0.09
CA LEU A 8 -10.00 7.19 -0.76
C LEU A 8 -10.43 6.60 -2.09
N PRO A 9 -9.65 6.81 -3.17
CA PRO A 9 -9.90 6.15 -4.44
C PRO A 9 -9.73 4.63 -4.32
N GLU A 10 -10.43 3.88 -5.19
CA GLU A 10 -10.45 2.41 -5.20
C GLU A 10 -9.05 1.79 -5.18
N GLY A 11 -8.15 2.31 -6.01
CA GLY A 11 -6.77 1.82 -6.06
C GLY A 11 -6.03 1.93 -4.72
N GLN A 12 -6.32 2.96 -3.93
CA GLN A 12 -5.75 3.12 -2.59
C GLN A 12 -6.41 2.17 -1.58
N LEU A 13 -7.72 2.01 -1.65
CA LEU A 13 -8.44 1.02 -0.83
C LEU A 13 -7.93 -0.40 -1.08
N THR A 14 -7.66 -0.74 -2.34
CA THR A 14 -7.08 -2.03 -2.74
C THR A 14 -5.67 -2.23 -2.17
N LYS A 15 -4.81 -1.23 -2.25
CA LYS A 15 -3.46 -1.27 -1.65
C LYS A 15 -3.53 -1.41 -0.12
N ASN A 16 -4.41 -0.66 0.53
CA ASN A 16 -4.60 -0.72 1.98
C ASN A 16 -5.13 -2.10 2.41
N ARG A 17 -6.08 -2.67 1.67
CA ARG A 17 -6.54 -4.03 1.92
C ARG A 17 -5.39 -5.03 1.83
N ALA A 18 -4.61 -4.99 0.74
CA ALA A 18 -3.48 -5.88 0.56
C ALA A 18 -2.44 -5.76 1.69
N ALA A 19 -2.15 -4.54 2.14
CA ALA A 19 -1.24 -4.31 3.26
C ALA A 19 -1.75 -4.86 4.59
N LEU A 20 -3.06 -4.85 4.83
CA LEU A 20 -3.68 -5.37 6.05
C LEU A 20 -3.67 -6.90 6.12
N VAL A 21 -3.75 -7.59 4.98
CA VAL A 21 -3.84 -9.06 4.91
C VAL A 21 -2.62 -9.71 4.28
N CYS A 22 -1.49 -9.01 4.21
CA CYS A 22 -0.23 -9.60 3.76
C CYS A 22 0.39 -10.50 4.84
N GLU A 23 1.29 -11.39 4.45
CA GLU A 23 2.03 -12.31 5.32
C GLU A 23 2.56 -11.61 6.58
N LYS A 24 3.20 -10.44 6.41
CA LYS A 24 3.78 -9.67 7.53
C LYS A 24 2.74 -9.27 8.56
N SER A 25 1.57 -8.83 8.14
CA SER A 25 0.48 -8.39 9.04
C SER A 25 -0.15 -9.59 9.74
N LEU A 26 -0.48 -10.65 8.99
CA LEU A 26 -1.08 -11.86 9.55
C LEU A 26 -0.13 -12.56 10.52
N CYS A 27 1.16 -12.65 10.19
CA CYS A 27 2.21 -13.11 11.12
C CYS A 27 2.22 -12.29 12.41
N GLY A 28 2.13 -10.97 12.32
CA GLY A 28 2.05 -10.10 13.50
C GLY A 28 0.84 -10.42 14.39
N PHE A 29 -0.31 -10.66 13.80
CA PHE A 29 -1.52 -11.06 14.54
C PHE A 29 -1.37 -12.42 15.20
N SER A 30 -0.82 -13.42 14.52
CA SER A 30 -0.51 -14.73 15.11
C SER A 30 0.49 -14.64 16.26
N LYS A 31 1.50 -13.79 16.14
CA LYS A 31 2.45 -13.54 17.24
C LYS A 31 1.77 -12.92 18.46
N SER A 32 0.84 -12.00 18.27
CA SER A 32 0.08 -11.42 19.39
C SER A 32 -0.81 -12.43 20.10
N LEU A 33 -1.18 -13.52 19.43
CA LEU A 33 -1.92 -14.65 19.98
C LEU A 33 -1.00 -15.74 20.56
N GLN A 34 0.32 -15.59 20.43
CA GLN A 34 1.30 -16.64 20.76
C GLN A 34 1.00 -17.97 20.03
N ALA A 35 0.44 -17.88 18.81
CA ALA A 35 -0.07 -19.03 18.08
C ALA A 35 1.00 -20.08 17.76
N GLY A 36 2.26 -19.68 17.62
CA GLY A 36 3.39 -20.59 17.42
C GLY A 36 3.55 -21.66 18.51
N ASP A 37 3.14 -21.36 19.76
CA ASP A 37 3.27 -22.29 20.88
C ASP A 37 2.30 -23.46 20.80
N PHE A 38 1.20 -23.28 20.08
CA PHE A 38 0.16 -24.30 19.90
C PHE A 38 0.35 -25.16 18.65
N LEU A 39 1.38 -24.84 17.82
CA LEU A 39 1.63 -25.56 16.58
C LEU A 39 2.21 -26.95 16.80
N ARG A 40 1.61 -27.92 16.14
CA ARG A 40 2.16 -29.28 16.00
C ARG A 40 2.97 -29.37 14.72
N LEU A 41 4.27 -29.22 14.85
CA LEU A 41 5.22 -29.24 13.74
C LEU A 41 6.02 -30.53 13.73
N SER A 42 6.51 -30.95 12.56
CA SER A 42 7.48 -32.02 12.45
C SER A 42 8.77 -31.67 13.21
N HIS A 43 9.56 -32.68 13.56
CA HIS A 43 10.83 -32.48 14.25
C HIS A 43 11.81 -31.59 13.44
N GLY A 44 11.85 -31.78 12.12
CA GLY A 44 12.68 -30.96 11.23
C GLY A 44 12.23 -29.49 11.20
N GLU A 45 10.91 -29.27 11.15
CA GLU A 45 10.35 -27.92 11.15
C GLU A 45 10.57 -27.19 12.48
N LEU A 46 10.46 -27.89 13.60
CA LEU A 46 10.79 -27.33 14.92
C LEU A 46 12.24 -26.88 15.01
N HIS A 47 13.18 -27.71 14.53
CA HIS A 47 14.61 -27.38 14.55
C HIS A 47 14.99 -26.24 13.62
N SER A 48 14.24 -26.05 12.52
CA SER A 48 14.44 -24.94 11.58
C SER A 48 13.73 -23.63 11.97
N GLY A 49 13.18 -23.55 13.18
CA GLY A 49 12.50 -22.35 13.69
C GLY A 49 11.08 -22.16 13.14
N GLY A 50 10.40 -23.25 12.75
CA GLY A 50 9.06 -23.20 12.18
C GLY A 50 8.00 -22.48 13.01
N LYS A 51 8.12 -22.53 14.37
CA LYS A 51 7.20 -21.78 15.26
C LYS A 51 7.22 -20.26 15.08
N GLU A 52 8.32 -19.72 14.60
CA GLU A 52 8.52 -18.29 14.38
C GLU A 52 8.50 -17.90 12.89
N ARG A 53 8.38 -18.90 12.01
CA ARG A 53 8.42 -18.66 10.55
C ARG A 53 7.23 -17.82 10.11
N PRO A 54 7.46 -16.66 9.43
CA PRO A 54 6.40 -15.72 9.08
C PRO A 54 5.28 -16.33 8.23
N SER A 55 5.61 -17.14 7.23
CA SER A 55 4.62 -17.79 6.37
C SER A 55 3.74 -18.77 7.16
N ILE A 56 4.32 -19.63 8.01
CA ILE A 56 3.57 -20.57 8.84
C ILE A 56 2.63 -19.80 9.79
N LEU A 57 3.10 -18.74 10.42
CA LEU A 57 2.28 -17.95 11.32
C LEU A 57 1.16 -17.20 10.59
N ALA A 58 1.39 -16.75 9.36
CA ALA A 58 0.34 -16.16 8.54
C ALA A 58 -0.75 -17.19 8.21
N ASP A 59 -0.36 -18.37 7.74
CA ASP A 59 -1.28 -19.49 7.44
C ASP A 59 -2.09 -19.92 8.68
N VAL A 60 -1.48 -19.88 9.87
CA VAL A 60 -2.16 -20.16 11.14
C VAL A 60 -3.27 -19.17 11.41
N PHE A 61 -3.09 -17.88 11.16
CA PHE A 61 -4.15 -16.89 11.33
C PHE A 61 -5.33 -17.16 10.38
N GLU A 62 -5.03 -17.48 9.13
CA GLU A 62 -6.05 -17.81 8.13
C GLU A 62 -6.81 -19.09 8.49
N SER A 63 -6.09 -20.15 8.83
CA SER A 63 -6.71 -21.45 9.21
C SER A 63 -7.51 -21.34 10.52
N THR A 64 -7.06 -20.56 11.50
CA THR A 64 -7.83 -20.30 12.73
C THR A 64 -9.12 -19.56 12.40
N THR A 65 -9.08 -18.59 11.52
CA THR A 65 -10.27 -17.87 11.07
C THR A 65 -11.27 -18.81 10.38
N ALA A 66 -10.76 -19.69 9.52
CA ALA A 66 -11.59 -20.70 8.84
C ALA A 66 -12.18 -21.71 9.85
N ALA A 67 -11.40 -22.14 10.83
CA ALA A 67 -11.86 -23.07 11.88
C ALA A 67 -13.01 -22.45 12.71
N ILE A 68 -12.90 -21.20 13.10
CA ILE A 68 -13.96 -20.47 13.82
C ILE A 68 -15.25 -20.45 12.99
N TYR A 69 -15.14 -20.16 11.69
CA TYR A 69 -16.31 -20.17 10.80
C TYR A 69 -16.93 -21.55 10.67
N LEU A 70 -16.12 -22.58 10.44
CA LEU A 70 -16.60 -23.95 10.23
C LEU A 70 -17.22 -24.54 11.50
N ASP A 71 -16.66 -24.25 12.66
CA ASP A 71 -17.15 -24.76 13.95
C ASP A 71 -18.47 -24.09 14.35
N SER A 72 -18.53 -22.75 14.19
CA SER A 72 -19.74 -21.99 14.57
C SER A 72 -20.86 -22.05 13.54
N GLY A 73 -20.56 -22.31 12.27
CA GLY A 73 -21.48 -22.14 11.15
C GLY A 73 -21.93 -20.69 10.93
N ASP A 74 -21.31 -19.73 11.61
CA ASP A 74 -21.73 -18.32 11.64
C ASP A 74 -20.58 -17.39 11.20
N LEU A 75 -20.78 -16.71 10.08
CA LEU A 75 -19.83 -15.74 9.53
C LEU A 75 -19.54 -14.58 10.52
N GLU A 76 -20.50 -14.19 11.33
CA GLU A 76 -20.32 -13.09 12.28
C GLU A 76 -19.30 -13.42 13.39
N GLN A 77 -19.14 -14.69 13.75
CA GLN A 77 -18.11 -15.10 14.72
C GLN A 77 -16.70 -14.95 14.11
N ALA A 78 -16.49 -15.43 12.89
CA ALA A 78 -15.23 -15.25 12.17
C ALA A 78 -14.94 -13.76 11.93
N LYS A 79 -15.95 -12.98 11.56
CA LYS A 79 -15.85 -11.54 11.38
C LYS A 79 -15.45 -10.80 12.66
N LYS A 80 -16.03 -11.14 13.80
CA LYS A 80 -15.65 -10.58 15.11
C LYS A 80 -14.19 -10.86 15.40
N PHE A 81 -13.76 -12.11 15.21
CA PHE A 81 -12.36 -12.50 15.42
C PHE A 81 -11.42 -11.66 14.53
N ILE A 82 -11.65 -11.62 13.23
CA ILE A 82 -10.81 -10.85 12.29
C ILE A 82 -10.76 -9.37 12.66
N LEU A 83 -11.91 -8.77 12.94
CA LEU A 83 -12.01 -7.33 13.22
C LEU A 83 -11.32 -6.91 14.51
N THR A 84 -11.10 -7.83 15.46
CA THR A 84 -10.30 -7.58 16.65
C THR A 84 -8.87 -7.14 16.28
N PHE A 85 -8.32 -7.67 15.19
CA PHE A 85 -6.97 -7.36 14.71
C PHE A 85 -6.97 -6.31 13.60
N LEU A 86 -7.84 -6.47 12.61
CA LEU A 86 -7.83 -5.61 11.43
C LEU A 86 -8.33 -4.20 11.71
N ALA A 87 -9.30 -4.01 12.62
CA ALA A 87 -9.82 -2.67 12.87
C ALA A 87 -8.79 -1.73 13.52
N PRO A 88 -8.03 -2.14 14.54
CA PRO A 88 -6.91 -1.33 15.05
C PRO A 88 -5.81 -1.10 14.02
N ALA A 89 -5.45 -2.14 13.26
CA ALA A 89 -4.42 -2.04 12.22
C ALA A 89 -4.81 -1.07 11.10
N ALA A 90 -6.07 -1.09 10.66
CA ALA A 90 -6.59 -0.15 9.67
C ALA A 90 -6.57 1.30 10.18
N LYS A 91 -6.89 1.53 11.44
CA LYS A 91 -6.83 2.87 12.07
C LYS A 91 -5.39 3.36 12.26
N ALA A 92 -4.46 2.44 12.57
CA ALA A 92 -3.04 2.76 12.74
C ALA A 92 -2.33 3.02 11.42
N GLN A 93 -2.88 2.52 10.29
CA GLN A 93 -2.42 2.96 8.99
C GLN A 93 -2.76 4.45 8.90
N ASN A 94 -1.73 5.32 9.09
CA ASN A 94 -1.82 6.73 8.78
C ASN A 94 -2.03 6.86 7.27
N VAL A 95 -3.25 6.61 6.84
CA VAL A 95 -3.65 6.72 5.45
C VAL A 95 -3.83 8.21 5.18
N LYS A 96 -2.68 8.90 5.01
CA LYS A 96 -2.72 10.15 4.25
C LYS A 96 -3.19 9.73 2.86
N PRO A 97 -4.24 10.34 2.31
CA PRO A 97 -4.58 10.11 0.92
C PRO A 97 -3.31 10.33 0.11
N PHE A 98 -2.77 9.26 -0.45
CA PHE A 98 -1.69 9.38 -1.42
C PHE A 98 -2.35 10.07 -2.63
N LYS A 99 -2.23 11.38 -2.68
CA LYS A 99 -2.65 12.13 -3.86
C LYS A 99 -1.73 11.67 -5.00
N ASP A 100 -2.26 10.86 -5.89
CA ASP A 100 -1.57 10.47 -7.11
C ASP A 100 -1.69 11.64 -8.10
N TYR A 101 -0.86 12.66 -7.84
CA TYR A 101 -0.84 13.88 -8.63
C TYR A 101 -0.61 13.59 -10.12
N LYS A 102 0.21 12.58 -10.43
CA LYS A 102 0.49 12.18 -11.81
C LYS A 102 -0.78 11.67 -12.50
N THR A 103 -1.53 10.78 -11.86
CA THR A 103 -2.80 10.28 -12.40
C THR A 103 -3.84 11.38 -12.47
N THR A 104 -3.96 12.22 -11.43
CA THR A 104 -4.90 13.35 -11.43
C THR A 104 -4.61 14.33 -12.57
N LEU A 105 -3.34 14.71 -12.76
CA LEU A 105 -2.96 15.60 -13.86
C LEU A 105 -3.26 14.96 -15.22
N GLN A 106 -2.97 13.67 -15.37
CA GLN A 106 -3.24 12.94 -16.61
C GLN A 106 -4.74 12.88 -16.92
N GLU A 107 -5.59 12.63 -15.93
CA GLU A 107 -7.06 12.61 -16.09
C GLU A 107 -7.61 13.98 -16.53
N ILE A 108 -7.06 15.08 -15.98
CA ILE A 108 -7.47 16.43 -16.35
C ILE A 108 -7.06 16.73 -17.80
N ILE A 109 -5.82 16.43 -18.17
CA ILE A 109 -5.30 16.72 -19.52
C ILE A 109 -5.96 15.84 -20.58
N GLN A 110 -6.27 14.57 -20.28
CA GLN A 110 -6.94 13.66 -21.21
C GLN A 110 -8.36 14.09 -21.62
N GLN A 111 -8.97 15.05 -20.91
CA GLN A 111 -10.23 15.65 -21.35
C GLN A 111 -10.09 16.38 -22.69
N ASN A 112 -8.88 16.78 -23.07
CA ASN A 112 -8.54 17.41 -24.33
C ASN A 112 -7.65 16.46 -25.17
N PRO A 113 -8.19 15.73 -26.15
CA PRO A 113 -7.43 14.70 -26.90
C PRO A 113 -6.23 15.24 -27.69
N GLU A 114 -6.19 16.54 -27.96
CA GLU A 114 -5.09 17.18 -28.69
C GLU A 114 -3.88 17.49 -27.80
N GLU A 115 -4.04 17.43 -26.48
CA GLU A 115 -2.99 17.75 -25.50
C GLU A 115 -2.17 16.50 -25.16
N LYS A 116 -0.84 16.66 -25.18
CA LYS A 116 0.11 15.59 -24.84
C LYS A 116 0.89 15.94 -23.60
N LEU A 117 0.79 15.06 -22.60
CA LEU A 117 1.52 15.17 -21.36
C LEU A 117 2.77 14.27 -21.39
N ASN A 118 3.94 14.86 -21.17
CA ASN A 118 5.21 14.13 -21.13
C ASN A 118 6.01 14.49 -19.88
N TYR A 119 6.70 13.49 -19.30
CA TYR A 119 7.61 13.68 -18.18
C TYR A 119 9.04 13.47 -18.69
N VAL A 120 9.91 14.44 -18.43
CA VAL A 120 11.29 14.44 -18.89
C VAL A 120 12.23 14.54 -17.70
N VAL A 121 13.12 13.56 -17.55
CA VAL A 121 14.20 13.63 -16.54
C VAL A 121 15.25 14.60 -17.07
N ILE A 122 15.39 15.74 -16.39
CA ILE A 122 16.32 16.82 -16.79
C ILE A 122 17.62 16.83 -15.96
N GLY A 123 17.67 16.07 -14.87
CA GLY A 123 18.84 15.99 -14.03
C GLY A 123 18.86 14.73 -13.16
N GLU A 124 20.08 14.25 -12.93
CA GLU A 124 20.38 13.19 -11.98
C GLU A 124 21.64 13.60 -11.23
N SER A 125 21.60 13.55 -9.89
CA SER A 125 22.72 13.96 -9.02
C SER A 125 22.81 13.06 -7.79
N GLY A 126 23.98 13.07 -7.13
CA GLY A 126 24.23 12.27 -5.93
C GLY A 126 24.86 10.91 -6.23
N PRO A 127 25.41 10.25 -5.19
CA PRO A 127 26.01 8.92 -5.28
C PRO A 127 24.94 7.85 -5.49
N ASP A 128 25.34 6.64 -5.94
CA ASP A 128 24.41 5.54 -6.28
C ASP A 128 23.44 5.15 -5.16
N HIS A 129 23.82 5.32 -3.91
CA HIS A 129 23.00 5.01 -2.75
C HIS A 129 22.10 6.17 -2.27
N ASP A 130 22.27 7.38 -2.84
CA ASP A 130 21.45 8.56 -2.52
C ASP A 130 21.28 9.45 -3.77
N LYS A 131 20.73 8.86 -4.82
CA LYS A 131 20.45 9.56 -6.07
C LYS A 131 19.26 10.49 -5.94
N HIS A 132 19.39 11.67 -6.52
CA HIS A 132 18.32 12.65 -6.67
C HIS A 132 18.04 12.88 -8.14
N PHE A 133 16.75 12.80 -8.49
CA PHE A 133 16.25 13.01 -9.85
C PHE A 133 15.50 14.32 -9.90
N THR A 134 15.66 15.05 -11.01
CA THR A 134 14.83 16.21 -11.33
C THR A 134 14.06 15.93 -12.60
N VAL A 135 12.74 16.13 -12.54
CA VAL A 135 11.82 15.86 -13.65
C VAL A 135 11.02 17.13 -13.94
N GLU A 136 10.83 17.40 -15.22
CA GLU A 136 9.86 18.37 -15.70
C GLU A 136 8.65 17.64 -16.31
N VAL A 137 7.46 18.21 -16.11
CA VAL A 137 6.26 17.82 -16.81
C VAL A 137 5.93 18.85 -17.89
N HIS A 138 5.73 18.37 -19.09
CA HIS A 138 5.47 19.18 -20.27
C HIS A 138 4.06 18.94 -20.77
N LEU A 139 3.34 20.01 -21.04
CA LEU A 139 2.10 20.00 -21.81
C LEU A 139 2.42 20.48 -23.22
N ASN A 140 2.35 19.58 -24.19
CA ASN A 140 2.88 19.77 -25.54
C ASN A 140 4.37 20.16 -25.50
N SER A 141 4.73 21.40 -25.82
CA SER A 141 6.10 21.94 -25.75
C SER A 141 6.38 22.83 -24.53
N ASN A 142 5.38 23.08 -23.68
CA ASN A 142 5.51 24.00 -22.55
C ASN A 142 5.76 23.23 -21.25
N VAL A 143 6.74 23.67 -20.45
CA VAL A 143 6.95 23.16 -19.09
C VAL A 143 5.83 23.72 -18.21
N ILE A 144 5.07 22.84 -17.56
CA ILE A 144 3.96 23.19 -16.67
C ILE A 144 4.23 22.82 -15.21
N GLY A 145 5.33 22.14 -14.93
CA GLY A 145 5.75 21.85 -13.56
C GLY A 145 7.11 21.15 -13.52
N LYS A 146 7.78 21.22 -12.37
CA LYS A 146 9.09 20.66 -12.09
C LYS A 146 9.11 20.02 -10.71
N GLY A 147 9.78 18.87 -10.58
CA GLY A 147 9.83 18.16 -9.31
C GLY A 147 11.14 17.46 -9.10
N GLY A 148 11.53 17.32 -7.82
CA GLY A 148 12.69 16.58 -7.40
C GLY A 148 12.31 15.41 -6.47
N GLY A 149 13.11 14.35 -6.46
CA GLY A 149 12.89 13.20 -5.57
C GLY A 149 14.03 12.21 -5.59
N ARG A 150 14.04 11.30 -4.62
CA ARG A 150 15.02 10.21 -4.51
C ARG A 150 14.79 9.08 -5.51
N SER A 151 13.66 9.12 -6.20
CA SER A 151 13.37 8.21 -7.32
C SER A 151 12.70 8.99 -8.44
N LYS A 152 12.79 8.49 -9.69
CA LYS A 152 12.09 9.08 -10.85
C LYS A 152 10.59 9.22 -10.57
N LYS A 153 9.99 8.19 -9.96
CA LYS A 153 8.56 8.20 -9.62
C LYS A 153 8.20 9.30 -8.62
N GLU A 154 9.03 9.55 -7.62
CA GLU A 154 8.83 10.62 -6.65
C GLU A 154 8.96 12.00 -7.32
N ALA A 155 10.00 12.18 -8.15
CA ALA A 155 10.22 13.41 -8.90
C ALA A 155 9.05 13.71 -9.87
N GLU A 156 8.52 12.70 -10.56
CA GLU A 156 7.34 12.82 -11.41
C GLU A 156 6.09 13.24 -10.62
N GLN A 157 5.87 12.68 -9.43
CA GLN A 157 4.76 13.06 -8.56
C GLN A 157 4.87 14.50 -8.08
N GLN A 158 6.06 14.97 -7.74
CA GLN A 158 6.29 16.36 -7.34
C GLN A 158 6.12 17.34 -8.52
N ALA A 159 6.59 16.97 -9.73
CA ALA A 159 6.38 17.77 -10.93
C ALA A 159 4.88 17.90 -11.28
N ALA A 160 4.14 16.79 -11.17
CA ALA A 160 2.69 16.79 -11.38
C ALA A 160 1.94 17.63 -10.33
N ARG A 161 2.40 17.58 -9.07
CA ARG A 161 1.83 18.40 -7.99
C ARG A 161 1.99 19.88 -8.30
N GLU A 162 3.19 20.33 -8.64
CA GLU A 162 3.44 21.73 -8.98
C GLU A 162 2.58 22.17 -10.16
N ALA A 163 2.47 21.34 -11.21
CA ALA A 163 1.61 21.62 -12.35
C ALA A 163 0.14 21.83 -11.95
N LEU A 164 -0.41 20.94 -11.09
CA LEU A 164 -1.77 21.07 -10.58
C LEU A 164 -1.97 22.34 -9.76
N GLU A 165 -1.02 22.67 -8.87
CA GLU A 165 -1.06 23.89 -8.06
C GLU A 165 -1.06 25.16 -8.95
N LEU A 166 -0.25 25.19 -10.02
CA LEU A 166 -0.23 26.29 -10.98
C LEU A 166 -1.50 26.38 -11.83
N MET A 167 -2.20 25.27 -12.04
CA MET A 167 -3.49 25.20 -12.74
C MET A 167 -4.68 25.50 -11.81
N GLY A 168 -4.45 25.69 -10.51
CA GLY A 168 -5.48 26.07 -9.53
C GLY A 168 -6.25 24.90 -8.92
N TYR A 169 -5.68 23.68 -8.93
CA TYR A 169 -6.26 22.45 -8.34
C TYR A 169 -5.69 22.12 -6.97
#